data_cb556d6fe7c0a37abad76119fac25891
#
_entry.id   cb556d6fe7c0a37abad76119fac25891
#
_cell.length_a   1.000
_cell.length_b   1.000
_cell.length_c   1.000
_cell.angle_alpha   90.00
_cell.angle_beta   90.00
_cell.angle_gamma   90.00
#
_symmetry.space_group_name_H-M   'P 1'
#
loop_
_entity.id
_entity.type
_entity.pdbx_description
1 polymer ?
#
loop_
_entity_poly.entity_id
_entity_poly.type
_entity_poly.pdbx_seq_one_letter_code
_entity_poly.pdbx_strand_id
1 'polypeptide(L)'
;MKNKIPTAFSHLECSKCGIKYSKNEIHNLSSCCTLPLFPRYDLEKTKSVLRKSDLKNRESTMWRYREMMPVKYEENIISLGEGWTPLVRANRLGELKEFSNLYLKNESINPTGSFK
;
A
#
# COMPACT_ATOMS: atom_id res chain seq x y z
N MET A 1 -16.43 7.53 20.16
CA MET A 1 -15.85 8.42 19.11
C MET A 1 -15.04 7.56 18.16
N LYS A 2 -15.17 7.74 16.85
CA LYS A 2 -14.39 6.97 15.87
C LYS A 2 -12.95 7.51 15.81
N ASN A 3 -11.95 6.66 16.06
CA ASN A 3 -10.54 7.05 15.95
C ASN A 3 -10.17 7.28 14.48
N LYS A 4 -9.76 8.49 14.16
CA LYS A 4 -9.47 8.91 12.79
C LYS A 4 -7.99 8.71 12.45
N ILE A 5 -7.71 8.04 11.35
CA ILE A 5 -6.35 7.90 10.82
C ILE A 5 -5.97 9.20 10.10
N PRO A 6 -4.75 9.75 10.32
CA PRO A 6 -4.27 10.94 9.61
C PRO A 6 -3.89 10.61 8.16
N THR A 7 -4.78 9.95 7.41
CA THR A 7 -4.51 9.54 6.03
C THR A 7 -4.26 10.73 5.12
N ALA A 8 -3.29 10.59 4.23
CA ALA A 8 -3.00 11.51 3.15
C ALA A 8 -3.84 11.24 1.89
N PHE A 9 -4.76 10.27 1.93
CA PHE A 9 -5.67 9.96 0.83
C PHE A 9 -6.48 11.20 0.44
N SER A 10 -6.32 11.64 -0.80
CA SER A 10 -6.92 12.88 -1.33
C SER A 10 -8.21 12.59 -2.09
N HIS A 11 -8.13 11.85 -3.18
CA HIS A 11 -9.23 11.56 -4.09
C HIS A 11 -8.97 10.28 -4.87
N LEU A 12 -9.98 9.81 -5.61
CA LEU A 12 -9.83 8.78 -6.63
C LEU A 12 -9.68 9.43 -8.00
N GLU A 13 -8.97 8.78 -8.91
CA GLU A 13 -8.71 9.30 -10.25
C GLU A 13 -8.88 8.20 -11.30
N CYS A 14 -9.55 8.49 -12.39
CA CYS A 14 -9.67 7.54 -13.51
C CYS A 14 -8.28 7.20 -14.07
N SER A 15 -7.98 5.92 -14.19
CA SER A 15 -6.68 5.43 -14.67
C SER A 15 -6.36 5.82 -16.12
N LYS A 16 -7.35 6.23 -16.92
CA LYS A 16 -7.20 6.61 -18.33
C LYS A 16 -7.20 8.12 -18.56
N CYS A 17 -8.23 8.81 -18.08
CA CYS A 17 -8.44 10.22 -18.43
C CYS A 17 -8.16 11.21 -17.30
N GLY A 18 -7.84 10.74 -16.09
CA GLY A 18 -7.49 11.59 -14.98
C GLY A 18 -8.67 12.31 -14.30
N ILE A 19 -9.92 12.04 -14.70
CA ILE A 19 -11.09 12.62 -14.02
C ILE A 19 -11.09 12.19 -12.55
N LYS A 20 -11.29 13.17 -11.67
CA LYS A 20 -11.29 12.99 -10.21
C LYS A 20 -12.67 12.63 -9.69
N TYR A 21 -12.67 11.75 -8.67
CA TYR A 21 -13.85 11.27 -7.98
C TYR A 21 -13.73 11.49 -6.47
N SER A 22 -14.86 11.70 -5.82
CA SER A 22 -14.92 11.90 -4.37
C SER A 22 -14.47 10.64 -3.62
N LYS A 23 -13.60 10.80 -2.62
CA LYS A 23 -13.22 9.72 -1.68
C LYS A 23 -14.29 9.39 -0.65
N ASN A 24 -15.36 10.19 -0.57
CA ASN A 24 -16.45 10.01 0.40
C ASN A 24 -17.66 9.27 -0.18
N GLU A 25 -17.56 8.84 -1.42
CA GLU A 25 -18.58 8.10 -2.14
C GLU A 25 -18.07 6.71 -2.51
N ILE A 26 -18.99 5.76 -2.67
CA ILE A 26 -18.67 4.41 -3.11
C ILE A 26 -18.57 4.41 -4.63
N HIS A 27 -17.43 3.96 -5.13
CA HIS A 27 -17.17 3.82 -6.56
C HIS A 27 -16.75 2.39 -6.86
N ASN A 28 -17.15 1.88 -8.02
CA ASN A 28 -16.62 0.63 -8.59
C ASN A 28 -15.61 0.97 -9.68
N LEU A 29 -16.10 1.30 -10.88
CA LEU A 29 -15.27 1.75 -12.01
C LEU A 29 -15.55 3.23 -12.28
N SER A 30 -14.65 3.87 -13.02
CA SER A 30 -14.87 5.24 -13.49
C SER A 30 -16.09 5.33 -14.40
N SER A 31 -16.99 6.27 -14.14
CA SER A 31 -18.17 6.50 -14.99
C SER A 31 -17.81 7.05 -16.37
N CYS A 32 -16.65 7.69 -16.50
CA CYS A 32 -16.19 8.29 -17.76
C CYS A 32 -15.57 7.27 -18.75
N CYS A 33 -14.90 6.23 -18.25
CA CYS A 33 -14.12 5.30 -19.08
C CYS A 33 -14.36 3.82 -18.75
N THR A 34 -15.16 3.53 -17.72
CA THR A 34 -15.41 2.16 -17.22
C THR A 34 -14.11 1.40 -16.87
N LEU A 35 -13.16 2.12 -16.28
CA LEU A 35 -11.84 1.62 -15.91
C LEU A 35 -11.58 1.79 -14.40
N PRO A 36 -10.59 1.07 -13.84
CA PRO A 36 -10.21 1.18 -12.44
C PRO A 36 -9.89 2.62 -12.02
N LEU A 37 -10.17 2.90 -10.76
CA LEU A 37 -9.86 4.17 -10.11
C LEU A 37 -8.59 4.02 -9.27
N PHE A 38 -7.65 4.96 -9.42
CA PHE A 38 -6.43 5.02 -8.63
C PHE A 38 -6.62 5.94 -7.42
N PRO A 39 -6.29 5.49 -6.19
CA PRO A 39 -6.21 6.38 -5.05
C PRO A 39 -5.03 7.34 -5.22
N ARG A 40 -5.28 8.63 -5.01
CA ARG A 40 -4.27 9.69 -5.03
C ARG A 40 -4.03 10.24 -3.64
N TYR A 41 -2.78 10.57 -3.37
CA TYR A 41 -2.32 11.00 -2.05
C TYR A 41 -1.66 12.37 -2.11
N ASP A 42 -1.86 13.14 -1.05
CA ASP A 42 -1.14 14.39 -0.79
C ASP A 42 0.21 14.04 -0.16
N LEU A 43 1.28 14.09 -0.96
CA LEU A 43 2.62 13.71 -0.52
C LEU A 43 3.22 14.75 0.45
N GLU A 44 2.87 16.02 0.36
CA GLU A 44 3.33 17.03 1.30
C GLU A 44 2.70 16.80 2.68
N LYS A 45 1.42 16.48 2.71
CA LYS A 45 0.77 16.02 3.94
C LYS A 45 1.42 14.76 4.48
N THR A 46 1.78 13.80 3.64
CA THR A 46 2.48 12.58 4.08
C THR A 46 3.77 12.91 4.79
N LYS A 47 4.59 13.81 4.26
CA LYS A 47 5.84 14.26 4.89
C LYS A 47 5.62 14.86 6.28
N SER A 48 4.50 15.52 6.51
CA SER A 48 4.19 16.14 7.81
C SER A 48 3.72 15.14 8.87
N VAL A 49 3.11 14.02 8.47
CA VAL A 49 2.47 13.06 9.39
C VAL A 49 3.20 11.72 9.52
N LEU A 50 4.12 11.41 8.62
CA LEU A 50 4.85 10.14 8.59
C LEU A 50 6.36 10.38 8.48
N ARG A 51 7.10 9.99 9.52
CA ARG A 51 8.57 10.01 9.53
C ARG A 51 9.12 8.59 9.44
N LYS A 52 10.28 8.43 8.84
CA LYS A 52 10.97 7.14 8.74
C LYS A 52 11.23 6.51 10.13
N SER A 53 11.51 7.33 11.14
CA SER A 53 11.67 6.89 12.54
C SER A 53 10.44 6.21 13.11
N ASP A 54 9.24 6.68 12.73
CA ASP A 54 7.97 6.20 13.28
C ASP A 54 7.70 4.74 12.87
N LEU A 55 8.26 4.32 11.72
CA LEU A 55 8.08 2.98 11.18
C LEU A 55 8.78 1.90 12.01
N LYS A 56 9.81 2.25 12.83
CA LYS A 56 10.60 1.27 13.58
C LYS A 56 9.77 0.50 14.60
N ASN A 57 8.80 1.16 15.24
CA ASN A 57 8.00 0.61 16.34
C ASN A 57 6.59 0.20 15.92
N ARG A 58 6.31 0.19 14.61
CA ARG A 58 5.00 -0.21 14.09
C ARG A 58 4.95 -1.70 13.78
N GLU A 59 3.74 -2.24 13.77
CA GLU A 59 3.48 -3.63 13.39
C GLU A 59 4.09 -3.99 12.04
N SER A 60 4.53 -5.24 11.92
CA SER A 60 5.12 -5.78 10.70
C SER A 60 4.04 -6.25 9.72
N THR A 61 3.16 -5.34 9.33
CA THR A 61 2.08 -5.55 8.35
C THR A 61 2.06 -4.41 7.33
N MET A 62 1.22 -4.49 6.28
CA MET A 62 1.04 -3.36 5.35
C MET A 62 0.52 -2.10 6.05
N TRP A 63 -0.22 -2.25 7.16
CA TRP A 63 -0.83 -1.16 7.91
C TRP A 63 0.17 -0.27 8.65
N ARG A 64 1.44 -0.65 8.67
CA ARG A 64 2.51 0.25 9.14
C ARG A 64 2.59 1.56 8.35
N TYR A 65 2.03 1.56 7.13
CA TYR A 65 1.95 2.72 6.24
C TYR A 65 0.52 3.29 6.16
N ARG A 66 -0.27 3.16 7.22
CA ARG A 66 -1.69 3.53 7.26
C ARG A 66 -2.01 4.95 6.77
N GLU A 67 -1.06 5.89 6.89
CA GLU A 67 -1.21 7.25 6.36
C GLU A 67 -1.29 7.27 4.82
N MET A 68 -0.72 6.26 4.18
CA MET A 68 -0.74 6.05 2.72
C MET A 68 -1.80 5.03 2.29
N MET A 69 -2.73 4.69 3.17
CA MET A 69 -3.83 3.78 2.85
C MET A 69 -5.15 4.55 2.69
N PRO A 70 -6.07 4.10 1.83
CA PRO A 70 -7.35 4.77 1.59
C PRO A 70 -8.38 4.47 2.69
N VAL A 71 -7.95 4.45 3.95
CA VAL A 71 -8.75 4.14 5.13
C VAL A 71 -8.80 5.34 6.06
N LYS A 72 -10.00 5.71 6.50
CA LYS A 72 -10.25 6.93 7.28
C LYS A 72 -10.33 6.69 8.79
N TYR A 73 -10.75 5.51 9.21
CA TYR A 73 -11.00 5.17 10.62
C TYR A 73 -10.29 3.87 10.99
N GLU A 74 -9.75 3.78 12.22
CA GLU A 74 -9.03 2.61 12.72
C GLU A 74 -9.90 1.35 12.73
N GLU A 75 -11.17 1.47 13.05
CA GLU A 75 -12.13 0.34 13.05
C GLU A 75 -12.36 -0.28 11.66
N ASN A 76 -11.95 0.41 10.60
CA ASN A 76 -12.04 -0.10 9.22
C ASN A 76 -10.74 -0.79 8.77
N ILE A 77 -9.74 -0.89 9.64
CA ILE A 77 -8.54 -1.68 9.38
C ILE A 77 -8.89 -3.16 9.51
N ILE A 78 -8.80 -3.88 8.41
CA ILE A 78 -8.93 -5.34 8.38
C ILE A 78 -7.59 -5.89 7.89
N SER A 79 -7.00 -6.82 8.66
CA SER A 79 -5.72 -7.44 8.30
C SER A 79 -5.83 -8.96 8.42
N LEU A 80 -5.30 -9.65 7.43
CA LEU A 80 -5.08 -11.10 7.42
C LEU A 80 -3.59 -11.43 7.58
N GLY A 81 -2.76 -10.45 7.98
CA GLY A 81 -1.31 -10.57 8.09
C GLY A 81 -0.56 -10.28 6.79
N GLU A 82 -1.20 -9.58 5.86
CA GLU A 82 -0.60 -9.18 4.58
C GLU A 82 0.52 -8.15 4.74
N GLY A 83 1.45 -8.17 3.80
CA GLY A 83 2.67 -7.36 3.81
C GLY A 83 3.80 -7.99 4.62
N TRP A 84 4.87 -7.23 4.84
CA TRP A 84 6.08 -7.69 5.53
C TRP A 84 6.67 -8.99 4.96
N THR A 85 6.50 -9.20 3.69
CA THR A 85 6.98 -10.39 2.98
C THR A 85 8.50 -10.51 3.09
N PRO A 86 9.06 -11.73 3.24
CA PRO A 86 10.48 -11.91 3.50
C PRO A 86 11.34 -11.54 2.31
N LEU A 87 12.52 -11.02 2.61
CA LEU A 87 13.60 -10.83 1.67
C LEU A 87 14.60 -11.98 1.85
N VAL A 88 14.58 -12.95 0.96
CA VAL A 88 15.36 -14.19 1.03
C VAL A 88 16.62 -14.09 0.18
N ARG A 89 17.79 -14.37 0.76
CA ARG A 89 19.02 -14.44 -0.01
C ARG A 89 19.06 -15.69 -0.88
N ALA A 90 19.29 -15.51 -2.18
CA ALA A 90 19.28 -16.58 -3.17
C ALA A 90 20.73 -17.00 -3.54
N ASN A 91 21.47 -17.57 -2.60
CA ASN A 91 22.89 -17.87 -2.76
C ASN A 91 23.15 -18.75 -3.99
N ARG A 92 22.48 -19.91 -4.11
CA ARG A 92 22.68 -20.86 -5.21
C ARG A 92 22.39 -20.27 -6.59
N LEU A 93 21.31 -19.49 -6.68
CA LEU A 93 20.96 -18.81 -7.93
C LEU A 93 21.93 -17.67 -8.23
N GLY A 94 22.41 -16.98 -7.21
CA GLY A 94 23.43 -15.94 -7.31
C GLY A 94 24.74 -16.49 -7.86
N GLU A 95 25.21 -17.61 -7.33
CA GLU A 95 26.41 -18.30 -7.80
C GLU A 95 26.29 -18.72 -9.27
N LEU A 96 25.16 -19.32 -9.67
CA LEU A 96 24.90 -19.74 -11.06
C LEU A 96 24.84 -18.57 -12.06
N LYS A 97 24.54 -17.35 -11.60
CA LYS A 97 24.37 -16.16 -12.42
C LYS A 97 25.40 -15.07 -12.15
N GLU A 98 26.45 -15.40 -11.39
CA GLU A 98 27.57 -14.49 -11.04
C GLU A 98 27.10 -13.21 -10.29
N PHE A 99 26.00 -13.29 -9.54
CA PHE A 99 25.51 -12.21 -8.66
C PHE A 99 25.94 -12.46 -7.22
N SER A 100 26.81 -11.64 -6.68
CA SER A 100 27.30 -11.74 -5.30
C SER A 100 26.22 -11.48 -4.24
N ASN A 101 25.21 -10.67 -4.54
CA ASN A 101 24.16 -10.25 -3.61
C ASN A 101 22.78 -10.28 -4.26
N LEU A 102 22.30 -11.48 -4.58
CA LEU A 102 20.96 -11.68 -5.11
C LEU A 102 19.97 -11.97 -3.97
N TYR A 103 18.91 -11.19 -3.91
CA TYR A 103 17.80 -11.36 -2.97
C TYR A 103 16.47 -11.46 -3.72
N LEU A 104 15.59 -12.31 -3.20
CA LEU A 104 14.21 -12.48 -3.71
C LEU A 104 13.23 -11.95 -2.67
N LYS A 105 12.39 -11.02 -3.09
CA LYS A 105 11.24 -10.58 -2.30
C LYS A 105 10.11 -11.57 -2.52
N ASN A 106 9.83 -12.40 -1.50
CA ASN A 106 8.86 -13.49 -1.63
C ASN A 106 7.44 -13.00 -1.34
N GLU A 107 6.71 -12.60 -2.37
CA GLU A 107 5.33 -12.14 -2.27
C GLU A 107 4.29 -13.28 -2.24
N SER A 108 4.69 -14.53 -2.52
CA SER A 108 3.77 -15.69 -2.58
C SER A 108 3.17 -16.08 -1.24
N ILE A 109 3.75 -15.59 -0.13
CA ILE A 109 3.26 -15.87 1.23
C ILE A 109 2.15 -14.93 1.69
N ASN A 110 1.78 -13.92 0.90
CA ASN A 110 0.61 -13.12 1.22
C ASN A 110 -0.65 -13.99 1.33
N PRO A 111 -1.61 -13.66 2.22
CA PRO A 111 -2.85 -14.43 2.39
C PRO A 111 -3.64 -14.66 1.12
N THR A 112 -3.49 -13.79 0.14
CA THR A 112 -4.08 -13.94 -1.21
C THR A 112 -3.41 -14.99 -2.07
N GLY A 113 -2.23 -15.51 -1.68
CA GLY A 113 -1.39 -16.38 -2.52
C GLY A 113 -0.90 -15.70 -3.82
N SER A 114 -0.94 -14.38 -3.86
CA SER A 114 -0.63 -13.56 -5.04
C SER A 114 0.37 -12.45 -4.68
N PHE A 115 1.14 -12.04 -5.68
CA PHE A 115 2.02 -10.87 -5.58
C PHE A 115 1.27 -9.52 -5.74
N LYS A 116 -0.05 -9.56 -5.92
CA LYS A 116 -0.91 -8.38 -6.08
C LYS A 116 -1.48 -7.94 -4.73
#